data_f6b4b927555d3ca1aa2fbe0c2a895711
#
_entry.id   f6b4b927555d3ca1aa2fbe0c2a895711
#
_cell.length_a   1.000
_cell.length_b   1.000
_cell.length_c   1.000
_cell.angle_alpha   90.00
_cell.angle_beta   90.00
_cell.angle_gamma   90.00
#
_symmetry.space_group_name_H-M   'P 1'
#
loop_
_entity.id
_entity.type
_entity.pdbx_description
1 polymer ?
#
loop_
_entity_poly.entity_id
_entity_poly.type
_entity_poly.pdbx_seq_one_letter_code
_entity_poly.pdbx_strand_id
1 'polypeptide(L)'
;ATSAEKLGMIFYTLIKYIGLLIFPHPLTHDYFPKQIPLVSLASGIPLLSLLFYSLIIFFTIRYFKSKTLISFSLLAYLIPLILISNLVFNIGTPMGERFIFASSLGFCILIGYGLFYLFQKNKWAGFTTLFLIIGLYSVKTISRNLVWKDDYKLFSTDVEVSKNSAKAHSSLAYNRIEKFKVTKDSLEGRKILDEAVIHLDKTIQLYPRNINAIHLLGNSYYMRKEYLKAAETYEKYLDLIPTGKDVIKNLQASYREQGRMMALKQIDLDKSIDYLIKAMKINPNDARLLESLGIAYGVKENFPESIKYFNKALEMNPPNAGMMLANLANTYFKMGDKNTATEYMKKAYRADPGLGYKLSTASKGYF
;
A
#
# COMPACT_ATOMS: atom_id res chain seq x y z
N ALA A 1 -6.21 -22.97 3.20
CA ALA A 1 -6.86 -23.43 4.44
C ALA A 1 -7.73 -24.65 4.14
N THR A 2 -7.66 -25.66 4.96
CA THR A 2 -8.58 -26.82 4.94
C THR A 2 -9.99 -26.39 5.38
N SER A 3 -11.01 -27.23 5.12
CA SER A 3 -12.37 -26.94 5.57
C SER A 3 -12.45 -26.84 7.10
N ALA A 4 -11.70 -27.65 7.83
CA ALA A 4 -11.63 -27.60 9.29
C ALA A 4 -11.00 -26.30 9.81
N GLU A 5 -9.96 -25.82 9.16
CA GLU A 5 -9.32 -24.52 9.49
C GLU A 5 -10.24 -23.33 9.18
N LYS A 6 -11.00 -23.39 8.07
CA LYS A 6 -12.00 -22.36 7.76
C LYS A 6 -13.07 -22.28 8.82
N LEU A 7 -13.64 -23.42 9.21
CA LEU A 7 -14.63 -23.47 10.28
C LEU A 7 -14.04 -22.99 11.62
N GLY A 8 -12.82 -23.43 11.95
CA GLY A 8 -12.13 -22.99 13.16
C GLY A 8 -11.95 -21.46 13.20
N MET A 9 -11.51 -20.85 12.08
CA MET A 9 -11.39 -19.39 11.96
C MET A 9 -12.75 -18.69 12.12
N ILE A 10 -13.82 -19.23 11.54
CA ILE A 10 -15.18 -18.67 11.67
C ILE A 10 -15.62 -18.66 13.14
N PHE A 11 -15.54 -19.79 13.84
CA PHE A 11 -15.91 -19.86 15.24
C PHE A 11 -15.01 -19.01 16.15
N TYR A 12 -13.73 -18.91 15.82
CA TYR A 12 -12.83 -17.96 16.48
C TYR A 12 -13.29 -16.52 16.30
N THR A 13 -13.75 -16.15 15.10
CA THR A 13 -14.26 -14.80 14.82
C THR A 13 -15.58 -14.53 15.54
N LEU A 14 -16.48 -15.50 15.58
CA LEU A 14 -17.77 -15.38 16.25
C LEU A 14 -17.61 -15.08 17.76
N ILE A 15 -16.72 -15.76 18.46
CA ILE A 15 -16.48 -15.47 19.89
C ILE A 15 -15.77 -14.12 20.07
N LYS A 16 -14.95 -13.69 19.15
CA LYS A 16 -14.35 -12.35 19.16
C LYS A 16 -15.42 -11.25 19.04
N TYR A 17 -16.43 -11.44 18.21
CA TYR A 17 -17.54 -10.50 18.13
C TYR A 17 -18.29 -10.33 19.46
N ILE A 18 -18.58 -11.42 20.17
CA ILE A 18 -19.15 -11.33 21.54
C ILE A 18 -18.19 -10.58 22.47
N GLY A 19 -16.90 -10.90 22.42
CA GLY A 19 -15.89 -10.20 23.21
C GLY A 19 -15.89 -8.68 22.98
N LEU A 20 -16.01 -8.25 21.73
CA LEU A 20 -16.07 -6.83 21.37
C LEU A 20 -17.40 -6.16 21.78
N LEU A 21 -18.51 -6.91 21.81
CA LEU A 21 -19.79 -6.41 22.34
C LEU A 21 -19.75 -6.21 23.86
N ILE A 22 -19.01 -7.04 24.60
CA ILE A 22 -18.89 -6.92 26.06
C ILE A 22 -17.78 -5.90 26.42
N PHE A 23 -16.65 -6.00 25.75
CA PHE A 23 -15.50 -5.15 25.98
C PHE A 23 -14.86 -4.73 24.64
N PRO A 24 -15.20 -3.53 24.12
CA PRO A 24 -14.77 -3.06 22.81
C PRO A 24 -13.29 -2.64 22.79
N HIS A 25 -12.38 -3.62 22.97
CA HIS A 25 -10.94 -3.41 22.97
C HIS A 25 -10.16 -4.70 22.62
N PRO A 26 -9.09 -4.59 21.83
CA PRO A 26 -8.68 -3.44 21.01
C PRO A 26 -9.57 -3.29 19.78
N LEU A 27 -9.72 -2.06 19.28
CA LEU A 27 -10.47 -1.75 18.06
C LEU A 27 -9.53 -1.41 16.90
N THR A 28 -9.87 -1.89 15.71
CA THR A 28 -9.13 -1.63 14.46
C THR A 28 -10.08 -1.58 13.27
N HIS A 29 -9.70 -0.84 12.21
CA HIS A 29 -10.56 -0.73 11.03
C HIS A 29 -10.53 -1.96 10.13
N ASP A 30 -9.51 -2.84 10.24
CA ASP A 30 -9.36 -3.98 9.34
C ASP A 30 -8.58 -5.16 9.92
N TYR A 31 -8.95 -6.37 9.47
CA TYR A 31 -8.39 -7.65 9.91
C TYR A 31 -7.82 -8.50 8.75
N PHE A 32 -7.86 -8.02 7.49
CA PHE A 32 -7.48 -8.80 6.32
C PHE A 32 -5.96 -8.81 6.09
N PRO A 33 -5.35 -9.92 5.70
CA PRO A 33 -5.91 -11.27 5.57
C PRO A 33 -5.58 -12.17 6.76
N LYS A 34 -4.54 -11.85 7.58
CA LYS A 34 -3.93 -12.77 8.55
C LYS A 34 -4.05 -12.32 10.01
N GLN A 35 -4.84 -11.28 10.30
CA GLN A 35 -5.02 -10.81 11.68
C GLN A 35 -5.85 -11.81 12.51
N ILE A 36 -6.75 -12.55 11.87
CA ILE A 36 -7.43 -13.70 12.47
C ILE A 36 -6.60 -14.95 12.14
N PRO A 37 -6.17 -15.72 13.15
CA PRO A 37 -5.32 -16.88 12.92
C PRO A 37 -6.12 -18.02 12.25
N LEU A 38 -5.43 -18.80 11.42
CA LEU A 38 -5.93 -20.08 10.93
C LEU A 38 -5.76 -21.12 12.06
N VAL A 39 -6.87 -21.55 12.61
CA VAL A 39 -6.91 -22.51 13.73
C VAL A 39 -7.88 -23.64 13.43
N SER A 40 -7.60 -24.82 13.93
CA SER A 40 -8.52 -25.96 13.79
C SER A 40 -9.80 -25.73 14.61
N LEU A 41 -10.94 -26.26 14.13
CA LEU A 41 -12.18 -26.25 14.88
C LEU A 41 -12.09 -26.98 16.22
N ALA A 42 -11.24 -28.01 16.30
CA ALA A 42 -10.99 -28.76 17.53
C ALA A 42 -10.11 -28.03 18.54
N SER A 43 -9.51 -26.85 18.19
CA SER A 43 -8.75 -26.07 19.15
C SER A 43 -9.64 -25.37 20.17
N GLY A 44 -9.09 -25.06 21.36
CA GLY A 44 -9.87 -24.62 22.54
C GLY A 44 -10.90 -23.51 22.28
N ILE A 45 -10.45 -22.35 21.72
CA ILE A 45 -11.33 -21.18 21.50
C ILE A 45 -12.44 -21.45 20.48
N PRO A 46 -12.17 -21.98 19.26
CA PRO A 46 -13.23 -22.35 18.31
C PRO A 46 -14.22 -23.37 18.86
N LEU A 47 -13.74 -24.38 19.59
CA LEU A 47 -14.61 -25.39 20.20
C LEU A 47 -15.53 -24.80 21.27
N LEU A 48 -14.99 -23.94 22.15
CA LEU A 48 -15.80 -23.21 23.13
C LEU A 48 -16.84 -22.31 22.46
N SER A 49 -16.46 -21.64 21.37
CA SER A 49 -17.36 -20.83 20.56
C SER A 49 -18.49 -21.67 19.96
N LEU A 50 -18.17 -22.82 19.39
CA LEU A 50 -19.17 -23.75 18.84
C LEU A 50 -20.18 -24.19 19.92
N LEU A 51 -19.70 -24.58 21.10
CA LEU A 51 -20.56 -24.95 22.23
C LEU A 51 -21.43 -23.78 22.69
N PHE A 52 -20.86 -22.58 22.82
CA PHE A 52 -21.59 -21.37 23.21
C PHE A 52 -22.70 -21.04 22.22
N TYR A 53 -22.41 -21.04 20.92
CA TYR A 53 -23.44 -20.75 19.90
C TYR A 53 -24.46 -21.86 19.78
N SER A 54 -24.09 -23.12 20.02
CA SER A 54 -25.04 -24.24 20.12
C SER A 54 -26.04 -24.03 21.27
N LEU A 55 -25.57 -23.55 22.42
CA LEU A 55 -26.46 -23.19 23.55
C LEU A 55 -27.38 -22.02 23.21
N ILE A 56 -26.88 -20.98 22.57
CA ILE A 56 -27.69 -19.84 22.11
C ILE A 56 -28.79 -20.33 21.18
N ILE A 57 -28.49 -21.17 20.20
CA ILE A 57 -29.47 -21.74 19.26
C ILE A 57 -30.46 -22.61 20.00
N PHE A 58 -30.02 -23.46 20.92
CA PHE A 58 -30.90 -24.28 21.76
C PHE A 58 -31.90 -23.43 22.53
N PHE A 59 -31.45 -22.37 23.23
CA PHE A 59 -32.34 -21.48 23.96
C PHE A 59 -33.24 -20.68 23.01
N THR A 60 -32.79 -20.27 21.86
CA THR A 60 -33.60 -19.61 20.84
C THR A 60 -34.76 -20.49 20.41
N ILE A 61 -34.53 -21.77 20.12
CA ILE A 61 -35.55 -22.74 19.74
C ILE A 61 -36.49 -23.04 20.93
N ARG A 62 -35.93 -23.23 22.13
CA ARG A 62 -36.68 -23.55 23.36
C ARG A 62 -37.69 -22.46 23.71
N TYR A 63 -37.30 -21.19 23.58
CA TYR A 63 -38.15 -20.04 23.90
C TYR A 63 -38.95 -19.52 22.70
N PHE A 64 -38.72 -20.04 21.51
CA PHE A 64 -39.38 -19.54 20.29
C PHE A 64 -40.92 -19.57 20.37
N LYS A 65 -41.48 -20.68 20.82
CA LYS A 65 -42.95 -20.86 20.96
C LYS A 65 -43.58 -19.92 22.01
N SER A 66 -42.79 -19.53 23.02
CA SER A 66 -43.27 -18.62 24.09
C SER A 66 -43.32 -17.16 23.65
N LYS A 67 -42.80 -16.82 22.46
CA LYS A 67 -42.73 -15.44 21.91
C LYS A 67 -42.18 -14.43 22.93
N THR A 68 -41.21 -14.86 23.73
CA THR A 68 -40.61 -14.01 24.78
C THR A 68 -39.65 -12.97 24.16
N LEU A 69 -39.40 -11.88 24.90
CA LEU A 69 -38.41 -10.87 24.53
C LEU A 69 -37.01 -11.50 24.40
N ILE A 70 -36.72 -12.54 25.19
CA ILE A 70 -35.45 -13.29 25.08
C ILE A 70 -35.33 -13.94 23.70
N SER A 71 -36.35 -14.64 23.22
CA SER A 71 -36.36 -15.27 21.90
C SER A 71 -36.17 -14.25 20.78
N PHE A 72 -36.87 -13.12 20.86
CA PHE A 72 -36.73 -12.02 19.90
C PHE A 72 -35.31 -11.47 19.90
N SER A 73 -34.74 -11.22 21.09
CA SER A 73 -33.37 -10.68 21.23
C SER A 73 -32.31 -11.63 20.63
N LEU A 74 -32.43 -12.94 20.90
CA LEU A 74 -31.54 -13.96 20.37
C LEU A 74 -31.64 -14.08 18.85
N LEU A 75 -32.85 -14.01 18.27
CA LEU A 75 -33.05 -13.99 16.82
C LEU A 75 -32.50 -12.72 16.18
N ALA A 76 -32.76 -11.56 16.78
CA ALA A 76 -32.19 -10.28 16.31
C ALA A 76 -30.68 -10.25 16.35
N TYR A 77 -30.05 -11.02 17.24
CA TYR A 77 -28.58 -11.21 17.27
C TYR A 77 -28.12 -12.21 16.20
N LEU A 78 -28.75 -13.39 16.10
CA LEU A 78 -28.27 -14.51 15.27
C LEU A 78 -28.51 -14.28 13.77
N ILE A 79 -29.65 -13.73 13.36
CA ILE A 79 -30.00 -13.62 11.94
C ILE A 79 -28.98 -12.73 11.17
N PRO A 80 -28.68 -11.49 11.60
CA PRO A 80 -27.64 -10.70 10.94
C PRO A 80 -26.25 -11.34 11.06
N LEU A 81 -25.95 -12.00 12.18
CA LEU A 81 -24.66 -12.64 12.41
C LEU A 81 -24.39 -13.77 11.41
N ILE A 82 -25.40 -14.57 11.06
CA ILE A 82 -25.28 -15.65 10.07
C ILE A 82 -24.82 -15.08 8.72
N LEU A 83 -25.34 -13.93 8.29
CA LEU A 83 -25.00 -13.30 7.01
C LEU A 83 -23.53 -12.84 6.95
N ILE A 84 -22.98 -12.40 8.09
CA ILE A 84 -21.62 -11.86 8.18
C ILE A 84 -20.59 -12.86 8.70
N SER A 85 -21.01 -14.09 9.03
CA SER A 85 -20.16 -15.10 9.68
C SER A 85 -19.17 -15.80 8.74
N ASN A 86 -19.26 -15.62 7.42
CA ASN A 86 -18.60 -16.46 6.41
C ASN A 86 -19.03 -17.95 6.42
N LEU A 87 -20.10 -18.31 7.14
CA LEU A 87 -20.67 -19.68 7.15
C LEU A 87 -21.46 -19.98 5.89
N VAL A 88 -22.33 -19.04 5.48
CA VAL A 88 -23.22 -19.20 4.33
C VAL A 88 -22.62 -18.51 3.10
N PHE A 89 -22.16 -17.28 3.26
CA PHE A 89 -21.57 -16.47 2.19
C PHE A 89 -20.16 -16.07 2.55
N ASN A 90 -19.24 -16.14 1.56
CA ASN A 90 -17.90 -15.59 1.73
C ASN A 90 -17.94 -14.08 1.46
N ILE A 91 -17.76 -13.27 2.51
CA ILE A 91 -17.76 -11.81 2.43
C ILE A 91 -16.41 -11.18 2.06
N GLY A 92 -15.40 -12.03 1.76
CA GLY A 92 -14.07 -11.57 1.30
C GLY A 92 -13.15 -11.03 2.39
N THR A 93 -13.57 -11.00 3.64
CA THR A 93 -12.75 -10.64 4.80
C THR A 93 -13.07 -11.56 5.99
N PRO A 94 -12.07 -11.95 6.80
CA PRO A 94 -12.34 -12.84 7.94
C PRO A 94 -13.18 -12.18 9.03
N MET A 95 -13.05 -10.87 9.25
CA MET A 95 -13.73 -10.11 10.30
C MET A 95 -13.77 -8.62 9.95
N GLY A 96 -14.75 -7.91 10.51
CA GLY A 96 -14.82 -6.45 10.52
C GLY A 96 -15.74 -5.96 11.63
N GLU A 97 -15.31 -5.05 12.48
CA GLU A 97 -16.08 -4.56 13.64
C GLU A 97 -17.43 -3.96 13.23
N ARG A 98 -17.48 -3.28 12.08
CA ARG A 98 -18.70 -2.70 11.54
C ARG A 98 -19.80 -3.73 11.23
N PHE A 99 -19.43 -4.97 10.98
CA PHE A 99 -20.40 -6.00 10.60
C PHE A 99 -21.30 -6.43 11.76
N ILE A 100 -20.77 -6.40 13.01
CA ILE A 100 -21.57 -6.78 14.18
C ILE A 100 -22.66 -5.76 14.54
N PHE A 101 -22.69 -4.59 13.88
CA PHE A 101 -23.62 -3.50 14.21
C PHE A 101 -25.09 -3.94 14.22
N ALA A 102 -25.55 -4.64 13.18
CA ALA A 102 -26.93 -5.12 13.12
C ALA A 102 -27.24 -6.14 14.23
N SER A 103 -26.30 -7.05 14.51
CA SER A 103 -26.47 -8.06 15.57
C SER A 103 -26.39 -7.44 16.97
N SER A 104 -25.71 -6.31 17.14
CA SER A 104 -25.62 -5.63 18.45
C SER A 104 -26.97 -5.20 18.99
N LEU A 105 -27.97 -4.97 18.12
CA LEU A 105 -29.33 -4.67 18.54
C LEU A 105 -29.90 -5.78 19.44
N GLY A 106 -29.79 -7.04 19.02
CA GLY A 106 -30.25 -8.18 19.81
C GLY A 106 -29.53 -8.29 21.16
N PHE A 107 -28.22 -8.05 21.16
CA PHE A 107 -27.41 -7.99 22.39
C PHE A 107 -27.90 -6.86 23.32
N CYS A 108 -28.11 -5.65 22.81
CA CYS A 108 -28.56 -4.50 23.61
C CYS A 108 -29.93 -4.73 24.22
N ILE A 109 -30.87 -5.36 23.47
CA ILE A 109 -32.21 -5.68 23.99
C ILE A 109 -32.10 -6.70 25.13
N LEU A 110 -31.22 -7.70 24.99
CA LEU A 110 -31.02 -8.72 26.04
C LEU A 110 -30.44 -8.10 27.32
N ILE A 111 -29.42 -7.21 27.17
CA ILE A 111 -28.86 -6.46 28.32
C ILE A 111 -29.92 -5.55 28.97
N GLY A 112 -30.72 -4.83 28.15
CA GLY A 112 -31.82 -4.00 28.63
C GLY A 112 -32.86 -4.79 29.41
N TYR A 113 -33.19 -5.99 28.95
CA TYR A 113 -34.09 -6.89 29.68
C TYR A 113 -33.50 -7.34 31.03
N GLY A 114 -32.22 -7.70 31.06
CA GLY A 114 -31.50 -8.02 32.29
C GLY A 114 -31.49 -6.87 33.28
N LEU A 115 -31.22 -5.65 32.81
CA LEU A 115 -31.25 -4.43 33.61
C LEU A 115 -32.65 -4.16 34.15
N PHE A 116 -33.71 -4.31 33.33
CA PHE A 116 -35.09 -4.17 33.79
C PHE A 116 -35.40 -5.11 34.94
N TYR A 117 -35.01 -6.37 34.83
CA TYR A 117 -35.18 -7.34 35.93
C TYR A 117 -34.41 -6.96 37.19
N LEU A 118 -33.18 -6.42 37.04
CA LEU A 118 -32.39 -5.93 38.15
C LEU A 118 -33.05 -4.71 38.82
N PHE A 119 -33.64 -3.79 38.06
CA PHE A 119 -34.40 -2.66 38.57
C PHE A 119 -35.60 -3.10 39.40
N GLN A 120 -36.29 -4.18 38.98
CA GLN A 120 -37.42 -4.73 39.75
C GLN A 120 -37.00 -5.27 41.13
N LYS A 121 -35.81 -5.85 41.21
CA LYS A 121 -35.27 -6.37 42.46
C LYS A 121 -34.66 -5.29 43.35
N ASN A 122 -33.84 -4.41 42.75
CA ASN A 122 -33.16 -3.36 43.46
C ASN A 122 -32.88 -2.17 42.53
N LYS A 123 -33.63 -1.08 42.76
CA LYS A 123 -33.53 0.13 41.93
C LYS A 123 -32.15 0.72 41.90
N TRP A 124 -31.45 0.78 43.05
CA TRP A 124 -30.10 1.35 43.18
C TRP A 124 -29.07 0.51 42.40
N ALA A 125 -29.14 -0.81 42.51
CA ALA A 125 -28.29 -1.71 41.76
C ALA A 125 -28.51 -1.56 40.25
N GLY A 126 -29.79 -1.42 39.82
CA GLY A 126 -30.13 -1.17 38.43
C GLY A 126 -29.52 0.14 37.90
N PHE A 127 -29.68 1.25 38.63
CA PHE A 127 -29.09 2.55 38.23
C PHE A 127 -27.58 2.50 38.20
N THR A 128 -26.93 1.96 39.26
CA THR A 128 -25.49 1.84 39.29
C THR A 128 -24.94 1.05 38.13
N THR A 129 -25.54 -0.11 37.81
CA THR A 129 -25.11 -0.93 36.68
C THR A 129 -25.30 -0.21 35.32
N LEU A 130 -26.45 0.47 35.14
CA LEU A 130 -26.73 1.23 33.93
C LEU A 130 -25.68 2.36 33.74
N PHE A 131 -25.45 3.16 34.79
CA PHE A 131 -24.46 4.26 34.73
C PHE A 131 -23.03 3.76 34.49
N LEU A 132 -22.65 2.62 35.09
CA LEU A 132 -21.37 1.98 34.81
C LEU A 132 -21.22 1.57 33.35
N ILE A 133 -22.22 0.89 32.79
CA ILE A 133 -22.21 0.49 31.39
C ILE A 133 -22.10 1.71 30.48
N ILE A 134 -23.00 2.70 30.65
CA ILE A 134 -22.99 3.92 29.83
C ILE A 134 -21.64 4.65 29.98
N GLY A 135 -21.13 4.82 31.20
CA GLY A 135 -19.87 5.50 31.45
C GLY A 135 -18.68 4.84 30.75
N LEU A 136 -18.52 3.52 30.93
CA LEU A 136 -17.42 2.76 30.31
C LEU A 136 -17.47 2.80 28.78
N TYR A 137 -18.64 2.59 28.19
CA TYR A 137 -18.80 2.66 26.72
C TYR A 137 -18.62 4.08 26.19
N SER A 138 -19.07 5.11 26.92
CA SER A 138 -18.86 6.52 26.55
C SER A 138 -17.39 6.87 26.52
N VAL A 139 -16.64 6.53 27.57
CA VAL A 139 -15.18 6.76 27.62
C VAL A 139 -14.48 6.07 26.44
N LYS A 140 -14.84 4.83 26.16
CA LYS A 140 -14.25 4.07 25.05
C LYS A 140 -14.61 4.67 23.70
N THR A 141 -15.87 5.08 23.51
CA THR A 141 -16.32 5.71 22.26
C THR A 141 -15.61 7.04 22.03
N ILE A 142 -15.54 7.91 23.04
CA ILE A 142 -14.85 9.20 22.95
C ILE A 142 -13.37 8.98 22.61
N SER A 143 -12.69 8.08 23.31
CA SER A 143 -11.27 7.78 23.06
C SER A 143 -11.03 7.24 21.65
N ARG A 144 -11.92 6.38 21.13
CA ARG A 144 -11.81 5.86 19.77
C ARG A 144 -12.12 6.93 18.72
N ASN A 145 -13.08 7.81 18.97
CA ASN A 145 -13.40 8.90 18.04
C ASN A 145 -12.22 9.87 17.83
N LEU A 146 -11.40 10.07 18.85
CA LEU A 146 -10.17 10.87 18.71
C LEU A 146 -9.15 10.25 17.76
N VAL A 147 -9.20 8.94 17.56
CA VAL A 147 -8.34 8.24 16.58
C VAL A 147 -8.83 8.46 15.14
N TRP A 148 -10.13 8.67 14.96
CA TRP A 148 -10.76 8.94 13.65
C TRP A 148 -10.63 10.41 13.21
N LYS A 149 -9.81 11.21 13.88
CA LYS A 149 -9.62 12.62 13.59
C LYS A 149 -9.06 12.86 12.18
N ASP A 150 -8.10 12.04 11.79
CA ASP A 150 -7.47 12.05 10.46
C ASP A 150 -6.96 10.65 10.09
N ASP A 151 -6.77 10.44 8.79
CA ASP A 151 -6.37 9.14 8.24
C ASP A 151 -5.01 8.66 8.77
N TYR A 152 -4.06 9.57 8.96
CA TYR A 152 -2.75 9.18 9.48
C TYR A 152 -2.85 8.65 10.91
N LYS A 153 -3.57 9.35 11.77
CA LYS A 153 -3.76 8.94 13.16
C LYS A 153 -4.51 7.62 13.24
N LEU A 154 -5.54 7.45 12.40
CA LEU A 154 -6.29 6.20 12.32
C LEU A 154 -5.38 5.04 11.91
N PHE A 155 -4.71 5.16 10.76
CA PHE A 155 -3.95 4.05 10.21
C PHE A 155 -2.68 3.75 11.04
N SER A 156 -2.00 4.78 11.55
CA SER A 156 -0.82 4.58 12.43
C SER A 156 -1.19 3.91 13.76
N THR A 157 -2.34 4.24 14.35
CA THR A 157 -2.83 3.57 15.55
C THR A 157 -3.25 2.13 15.26
N ASP A 158 -3.95 1.92 14.14
CA ASP A 158 -4.55 0.64 13.84
C ASP A 158 -3.54 -0.41 13.36
N VAL A 159 -2.42 -0.03 12.73
CA VAL A 159 -1.36 -0.99 12.39
C VAL A 159 -0.69 -1.59 13.63
N GLU A 160 -0.67 -0.88 14.77
CA GLU A 160 -0.15 -1.40 16.03
C GLU A 160 -1.06 -2.49 16.60
N VAL A 161 -2.38 -2.37 16.40
CA VAL A 161 -3.38 -3.36 16.79
C VAL A 161 -3.43 -4.51 15.79
N SER A 162 -3.41 -4.20 14.49
CA SER A 162 -3.58 -5.15 13.40
C SER A 162 -2.28 -5.38 12.63
N LYS A 163 -1.23 -5.80 13.33
CA LYS A 163 0.13 -6.04 12.79
C LYS A 163 0.17 -7.04 11.62
N ASN A 164 -0.87 -7.86 11.48
CA ASN A 164 -1.01 -8.87 10.42
C ASN A 164 -2.12 -8.52 9.41
N SER A 165 -2.62 -7.28 9.42
CA SER A 165 -3.53 -6.79 8.38
C SER A 165 -2.75 -6.12 7.25
N ALA A 166 -2.73 -6.76 6.08
CA ALA A 166 -2.14 -6.17 4.87
C ALA A 166 -2.86 -4.88 4.48
N LYS A 167 -4.17 -4.80 4.71
CA LYS A 167 -4.94 -3.60 4.40
C LYS A 167 -4.61 -2.44 5.33
N ALA A 168 -4.44 -2.68 6.64
CA ALA A 168 -4.03 -1.64 7.56
C ALA A 168 -2.66 -1.04 7.16
N HIS A 169 -1.67 -1.90 6.87
CA HIS A 169 -0.37 -1.46 6.40
C HIS A 169 -0.44 -0.72 5.05
N SER A 170 -1.20 -1.22 4.07
CA SER A 170 -1.31 -0.54 2.77
C SER A 170 -2.02 0.82 2.88
N SER A 171 -3.00 0.96 3.77
CA SER A 171 -3.69 2.24 4.01
C SER A 171 -2.74 3.29 4.60
N LEU A 172 -1.92 2.90 5.58
CA LEU A 172 -0.91 3.79 6.14
C LEU A 172 0.13 4.19 5.09
N ALA A 173 0.64 3.22 4.31
CA ALA A 173 1.60 3.49 3.25
C ALA A 173 1.04 4.45 2.19
N TYR A 174 -0.19 4.26 1.76
CA TYR A 174 -0.85 5.16 0.83
C TYR A 174 -0.93 6.59 1.39
N ASN A 175 -1.35 6.74 2.65
CA ASN A 175 -1.38 8.04 3.32
C ASN A 175 0.01 8.70 3.35
N ARG A 176 1.09 7.94 3.60
CA ARG A 176 2.46 8.45 3.56
C ARG A 176 2.86 8.94 2.18
N ILE A 177 2.51 8.19 1.11
CA ILE A 177 2.79 8.58 -0.27
C ILE A 177 2.05 9.89 -0.64
N GLU A 178 0.77 10.02 -0.26
CA GLU A 178 0.03 11.26 -0.51
C GLU A 178 0.64 12.45 0.26
N LYS A 179 1.06 12.25 1.49
CA LYS A 179 1.77 13.27 2.27
C LYS A 179 3.10 13.67 1.63
N PHE A 180 3.87 12.70 1.09
CA PHE A 180 5.12 12.98 0.37
C PHE A 180 4.92 13.90 -0.81
N LYS A 181 3.85 13.71 -1.61
CA LYS A 181 3.58 14.52 -2.82
C LYS A 181 3.44 16.02 -2.54
N VAL A 182 3.02 16.39 -1.33
CA VAL A 182 2.83 17.78 -0.90
C VAL A 182 3.95 18.30 0.00
N THR A 183 4.89 17.44 0.39
CA THR A 183 6.03 17.79 1.26
C THR A 183 7.14 18.43 0.43
N LYS A 184 7.52 19.66 0.77
CA LYS A 184 8.58 20.41 0.08
C LYS A 184 9.97 20.12 0.62
N ASP A 185 10.06 19.77 1.90
CA ASP A 185 11.33 19.43 2.55
C ASP A 185 11.81 18.06 2.08
N SER A 186 13.04 18.02 1.53
CA SER A 186 13.62 16.81 0.95
C SER A 186 13.98 15.76 2.01
N LEU A 187 14.38 16.17 3.21
CA LEU A 187 14.75 15.26 4.29
C LEU A 187 13.50 14.65 4.94
N GLU A 188 12.48 15.48 5.21
CA GLU A 188 11.19 15.01 5.69
C GLU A 188 10.53 14.10 4.67
N GLY A 189 10.53 14.49 3.39
CA GLY A 189 9.98 13.69 2.29
C GLY A 189 10.63 12.30 2.21
N ARG A 190 11.95 12.21 2.39
CA ARG A 190 12.65 10.93 2.41
C ARG A 190 12.17 10.03 3.57
N LYS A 191 12.05 10.58 4.78
CA LYS A 191 11.54 9.83 5.95
C LYS A 191 10.13 9.31 5.73
N ILE A 192 9.26 10.14 5.13
CA ILE A 192 7.88 9.76 4.78
C ILE A 192 7.85 8.59 3.79
N LEU A 193 8.70 8.63 2.74
CA LEU A 193 8.81 7.53 1.79
C LEU A 193 9.42 6.26 2.40
N ASP A 194 10.37 6.39 3.33
CA ASP A 194 10.95 5.26 4.04
C ASP A 194 9.89 4.53 4.87
N GLU A 195 9.05 5.27 5.58
CA GLU A 195 7.90 4.71 6.30
C GLU A 195 6.92 4.01 5.35
N ALA A 196 6.59 4.64 4.20
CA ALA A 196 5.72 4.04 3.20
C ALA A 196 6.26 2.69 2.68
N VAL A 197 7.55 2.63 2.36
CA VAL A 197 8.22 1.41 1.87
C VAL A 197 8.13 0.29 2.91
N ILE A 198 8.42 0.57 4.19
CA ILE A 198 8.33 -0.42 5.28
C ILE A 198 6.93 -1.05 5.33
N HIS A 199 5.89 -0.22 5.24
CA HIS A 199 4.51 -0.72 5.31
C HIS A 199 4.07 -1.43 4.03
N LEU A 200 4.56 -1.03 2.84
CA LEU A 200 4.31 -1.73 1.57
C LEU A 200 4.99 -3.11 1.56
N ASP A 201 6.24 -3.20 2.00
CA ASP A 201 6.95 -4.46 2.13
C ASP A 201 6.20 -5.42 3.08
N LYS A 202 5.73 -4.89 4.22
CA LYS A 202 4.91 -5.68 5.15
C LYS A 202 3.59 -6.12 4.52
N THR A 203 2.95 -5.26 3.73
CA THR A 203 1.73 -5.59 2.98
C THR A 203 1.97 -6.77 2.04
N ILE A 204 3.04 -6.72 1.26
CA ILE A 204 3.39 -7.77 0.28
C ILE A 204 3.81 -9.07 0.99
N GLN A 205 4.52 -8.98 2.11
CA GLN A 205 4.82 -10.15 2.95
C GLN A 205 3.56 -10.86 3.45
N LEU A 206 2.55 -10.10 3.86
CA LEU A 206 1.27 -10.63 4.36
C LEU A 206 0.37 -11.12 3.22
N TYR A 207 0.36 -10.40 2.10
CA TYR A 207 -0.46 -10.69 0.92
C TYR A 207 0.35 -10.48 -0.37
N PRO A 208 1.12 -11.50 -0.82
CA PRO A 208 2.04 -11.38 -1.96
C PRO A 208 1.39 -11.01 -3.29
N ARG A 209 0.10 -11.26 -3.45
CA ARG A 209 -0.68 -10.91 -4.66
C ARG A 209 -1.39 -9.55 -4.55
N ASN A 210 -1.00 -8.69 -3.62
CA ASN A 210 -1.55 -7.33 -3.55
C ASN A 210 -0.93 -6.45 -4.64
N ILE A 211 -1.58 -6.47 -5.80
CA ILE A 211 -1.13 -5.75 -7.01
C ILE A 211 -0.95 -4.26 -6.75
N ASN A 212 -1.88 -3.65 -6.02
CA ASN A 212 -1.81 -2.22 -5.70
C ASN A 212 -0.59 -1.90 -4.82
N ALA A 213 -0.29 -2.74 -3.84
CA ALA A 213 0.88 -2.56 -2.98
C ALA A 213 2.19 -2.73 -3.77
N ILE A 214 2.27 -3.71 -4.68
CA ILE A 214 3.44 -3.91 -5.54
C ILE A 214 3.65 -2.67 -6.44
N HIS A 215 2.59 -2.15 -7.06
CA HIS A 215 2.67 -0.94 -7.87
C HIS A 215 3.15 0.27 -7.06
N LEU A 216 2.55 0.52 -5.90
CA LEU A 216 2.94 1.61 -5.01
C LEU A 216 4.38 1.47 -4.50
N LEU A 217 4.85 0.26 -4.24
CA LEU A 217 6.23 -0.01 -3.84
C LEU A 217 7.21 0.34 -4.96
N GLY A 218 6.94 -0.08 -6.19
CA GLY A 218 7.73 0.29 -7.36
C GLY A 218 7.82 1.81 -7.55
N ASN A 219 6.67 2.51 -7.44
CA ASN A 219 6.62 3.97 -7.49
C ASN A 219 7.43 4.61 -6.35
N SER A 220 7.36 4.07 -5.14
CA SER A 220 8.10 4.58 -3.98
C SER A 220 9.61 4.42 -4.16
N TYR A 221 10.08 3.27 -4.66
CA TYR A 221 11.49 3.08 -5.00
C TYR A 221 11.95 4.03 -6.12
N TYR A 222 11.12 4.25 -7.14
CA TYR A 222 11.42 5.21 -8.21
C TYR A 222 11.57 6.64 -7.66
N MET A 223 10.67 7.08 -6.79
CA MET A 223 10.73 8.40 -6.13
C MET A 223 11.99 8.54 -5.25
N ARG A 224 12.44 7.45 -4.63
CA ARG A 224 13.69 7.38 -3.85
C ARG A 224 14.96 7.33 -4.71
N LYS A 225 14.82 7.30 -6.04
CA LYS A 225 15.88 7.09 -7.03
C LYS A 225 16.59 5.72 -6.90
N GLU A 226 15.92 4.75 -6.32
CA GLU A 226 16.34 3.35 -6.24
C GLU A 226 15.83 2.58 -7.47
N TYR A 227 16.28 3.01 -8.65
CA TYR A 227 15.70 2.63 -9.93
C TYR A 227 15.75 1.14 -10.22
N LEU A 228 16.80 0.45 -9.77
CA LEU A 228 16.90 -1.00 -9.95
C LEU A 228 15.82 -1.74 -9.14
N LYS A 229 15.64 -1.38 -7.85
CA LYS A 229 14.58 -1.96 -7.04
C LYS A 229 13.19 -1.63 -7.58
N ALA A 230 13.01 -0.43 -8.15
CA ALA A 230 11.77 -0.07 -8.82
C ALA A 230 11.50 -0.99 -10.01
N ALA A 231 12.51 -1.23 -10.88
CA ALA A 231 12.40 -2.12 -12.03
C ALA A 231 12.04 -3.54 -11.61
N GLU A 232 12.77 -4.13 -10.67
CA GLU A 232 12.51 -5.48 -10.13
C GLU A 232 11.09 -5.61 -9.54
N THR A 233 10.59 -4.53 -8.92
CA THR A 233 9.23 -4.50 -8.36
C THR A 233 8.18 -4.40 -9.45
N TYR A 234 8.43 -3.63 -10.51
CA TYR A 234 7.51 -3.56 -11.67
C TYR A 234 7.51 -4.86 -12.47
N GLU A 235 8.63 -5.57 -12.57
CA GLU A 235 8.67 -6.90 -13.16
C GLU A 235 7.75 -7.87 -12.39
N LYS A 236 7.84 -7.90 -11.06
CA LYS A 236 6.91 -8.70 -10.21
C LYS A 236 5.44 -8.32 -10.42
N TYR A 237 5.13 -7.05 -10.67
CA TYR A 237 3.78 -6.64 -11.03
C TYR A 237 3.35 -7.25 -12.37
N LEU A 238 4.23 -7.17 -13.38
CA LEU A 238 3.94 -7.64 -14.73
C LEU A 238 3.86 -9.17 -14.83
N ASP A 239 4.52 -9.91 -13.95
CA ASP A 239 4.32 -11.36 -13.79
C ASP A 239 2.86 -11.70 -13.39
N LEU A 240 2.21 -10.79 -12.66
CA LEU A 240 0.81 -10.95 -12.25
C LEU A 240 -0.18 -10.34 -13.26
N ILE A 241 0.18 -9.21 -13.85
CA ILE A 241 -0.63 -8.47 -14.84
C ILE A 241 0.25 -8.03 -16.03
N PRO A 242 0.45 -8.89 -17.04
CA PRO A 242 1.32 -8.59 -18.18
C PRO A 242 0.86 -7.38 -19.02
N THR A 243 -0.41 -6.99 -18.93
CA THR A 243 -1.01 -5.92 -19.73
C THR A 243 -0.99 -4.54 -19.07
N GLY A 244 -0.28 -4.38 -17.97
CA GLY A 244 -0.20 -3.13 -17.19
C GLY A 244 0.55 -2.01 -17.93
N LYS A 245 -0.10 -1.30 -18.87
CA LYS A 245 0.53 -0.29 -19.73
C LYS A 245 1.31 0.78 -18.98
N ASP A 246 0.78 1.28 -17.88
CA ASP A 246 1.47 2.32 -17.10
C ASP A 246 2.69 1.76 -16.36
N VAL A 247 2.60 0.51 -15.87
CA VAL A 247 3.72 -0.16 -15.22
C VAL A 247 4.83 -0.49 -16.22
N ILE A 248 4.48 -0.87 -17.45
CA ILE A 248 5.45 -1.08 -18.55
C ILE A 248 6.22 0.21 -18.83
N LYS A 249 5.55 1.36 -18.86
CA LYS A 249 6.22 2.67 -19.02
C LYS A 249 7.13 3.00 -17.83
N ASN A 250 6.67 2.71 -16.61
CA ASN A 250 7.45 2.95 -15.40
C ASN A 250 8.67 2.01 -15.32
N LEU A 251 8.53 0.77 -15.77
CA LEU A 251 9.64 -0.19 -15.89
C LEU A 251 10.69 0.33 -16.88
N GLN A 252 10.26 0.75 -18.08
CA GLN A 252 11.16 1.36 -19.07
C GLN A 252 11.90 2.58 -18.50
N ALA A 253 11.15 3.48 -17.82
CA ALA A 253 11.75 4.66 -17.20
C ALA A 253 12.76 4.27 -16.11
N SER A 254 12.47 3.24 -15.32
CA SER A 254 13.38 2.76 -14.27
C SER A 254 14.67 2.21 -14.84
N TYR A 255 14.63 1.38 -15.87
CA TYR A 255 15.82 0.91 -16.53
C TYR A 255 16.61 2.04 -17.20
N ARG A 256 15.94 2.99 -17.83
CA ARG A 256 16.60 4.18 -18.42
C ARG A 256 17.33 4.98 -17.37
N GLU A 257 16.68 5.34 -16.26
CA GLU A 257 17.30 6.16 -15.20
C GLU A 257 18.41 5.38 -14.47
N GLN A 258 18.27 4.06 -14.30
CA GLN A 258 19.34 3.23 -13.74
C GLN A 258 20.58 3.26 -14.62
N GLY A 259 20.43 2.99 -15.91
CA GLY A 259 21.55 3.02 -16.86
C GLY A 259 22.16 4.41 -16.96
N ARG A 260 21.34 5.47 -17.08
CA ARG A 260 21.83 6.86 -17.11
C ARG A 260 22.64 7.24 -15.87
N MET A 261 22.11 6.89 -14.67
CA MET A 261 22.82 7.17 -13.42
C MET A 261 24.18 6.47 -13.35
N MET A 262 24.26 5.20 -13.79
CA MET A 262 25.50 4.44 -13.83
C MET A 262 26.49 5.05 -14.84
N ALA A 263 26.03 5.46 -16.02
CA ALA A 263 26.88 6.13 -17.02
C ALA A 263 27.48 7.44 -16.48
N LEU A 264 26.65 8.30 -15.90
CA LEU A 264 27.06 9.59 -15.35
C LEU A 264 28.05 9.44 -14.18
N LYS A 265 27.90 8.41 -13.36
CA LYS A 265 28.81 8.09 -12.24
C LYS A 265 30.01 7.23 -12.66
N GLN A 266 30.10 6.87 -13.92
CA GLN A 266 31.12 5.98 -14.49
C GLN A 266 31.24 4.63 -13.75
N ILE A 267 30.07 4.11 -13.28
CA ILE A 267 29.99 2.83 -12.59
C ILE A 267 29.56 1.77 -13.61
N ASP A 268 30.42 0.81 -13.90
CA ASP A 268 30.16 -0.36 -14.75
C ASP A 268 29.38 0.00 -16.04
N LEU A 269 30.07 0.60 -16.98
CA LEU A 269 29.50 1.14 -18.22
C LEU A 269 28.84 0.05 -19.08
N ASP A 270 29.31 -1.19 -19.00
CA ASP A 270 28.66 -2.31 -19.72
C ASP A 270 27.29 -2.61 -19.16
N LYS A 271 27.16 -2.73 -17.84
CA LYS A 271 25.82 -2.88 -17.21
C LYS A 271 24.94 -1.65 -17.41
N SER A 272 25.52 -0.44 -17.42
CA SER A 272 24.79 0.77 -17.77
C SER A 272 24.10 0.63 -19.13
N ILE A 273 24.87 0.24 -20.15
CA ILE A 273 24.38 0.03 -21.52
C ILE A 273 23.36 -1.09 -21.55
N ASP A 274 23.56 -2.20 -20.84
CA ASP A 274 22.62 -3.31 -20.76
C ASP A 274 21.23 -2.87 -20.23
N TYR A 275 21.20 -2.04 -19.17
CA TYR A 275 19.94 -1.49 -18.67
C TYR A 275 19.26 -0.57 -19.70
N LEU A 276 20.02 0.27 -20.40
CA LEU A 276 19.48 1.12 -21.46
C LEU A 276 18.95 0.28 -22.64
N ILE A 277 19.61 -0.83 -22.99
CA ILE A 277 19.13 -1.77 -24.01
C ILE A 277 17.84 -2.46 -23.54
N LYS A 278 17.73 -2.86 -22.26
CA LYS A 278 16.48 -3.37 -21.71
C LYS A 278 15.33 -2.37 -21.86
N ALA A 279 15.58 -1.09 -21.54
CA ALA A 279 14.60 -0.02 -21.75
C ALA A 279 14.23 0.15 -23.22
N MET A 280 15.20 0.03 -24.15
CA MET A 280 15.00 0.15 -25.58
C MET A 280 14.16 -1.00 -26.17
N LYS A 281 14.26 -2.22 -25.62
CA LYS A 281 13.41 -3.35 -26.01
C LYS A 281 11.94 -3.11 -25.65
N ILE A 282 11.65 -2.33 -24.60
CA ILE A 282 10.30 -1.97 -24.21
C ILE A 282 9.73 -0.88 -25.12
N ASN A 283 10.49 0.19 -25.35
CA ASN A 283 10.11 1.27 -26.25
C ASN A 283 11.35 1.84 -26.95
N PRO A 284 11.58 1.53 -28.22
CA PRO A 284 12.72 2.05 -28.97
C PRO A 284 12.60 3.53 -29.34
N ASN A 285 11.37 4.10 -29.31
CA ASN A 285 11.08 5.45 -29.75
C ASN A 285 10.97 6.40 -28.53
N ASP A 286 12.06 6.51 -27.76
CA ASP A 286 12.17 7.43 -26.61
C ASP A 286 13.46 8.25 -26.76
N ALA A 287 13.31 9.54 -27.11
CA ALA A 287 14.47 10.43 -27.30
C ALA A 287 15.37 10.55 -26.06
N ARG A 288 14.80 10.50 -24.85
CA ARG A 288 15.57 10.52 -23.59
C ARG A 288 16.39 9.25 -23.39
N LEU A 289 15.87 8.12 -23.83
CA LEU A 289 16.57 6.85 -23.79
C LEU A 289 17.75 6.85 -24.79
N LEU A 290 17.50 7.32 -26.02
CA LEU A 290 18.55 7.45 -27.04
C LEU A 290 19.64 8.44 -26.59
N GLU A 291 19.28 9.56 -25.97
CA GLU A 291 20.21 10.48 -25.32
C GLU A 291 21.06 9.76 -24.27
N SER A 292 20.42 8.97 -23.40
CA SER A 292 21.12 8.22 -22.34
C SER A 292 22.11 7.19 -22.90
N LEU A 293 21.78 6.53 -24.02
CA LEU A 293 22.69 5.66 -24.77
C LEU A 293 23.87 6.45 -25.37
N GLY A 294 23.57 7.62 -25.97
CA GLY A 294 24.61 8.52 -26.48
C GLY A 294 25.62 8.92 -25.40
N ILE A 295 25.10 9.29 -24.20
CA ILE A 295 25.96 9.61 -23.04
C ILE A 295 26.76 8.38 -22.60
N ALA A 296 26.16 7.22 -22.45
CA ALA A 296 26.83 6.01 -21.97
C ALA A 296 27.97 5.57 -22.90
N TYR A 297 27.70 5.56 -24.21
CA TYR A 297 28.71 5.25 -25.21
C TYR A 297 29.81 6.34 -25.30
N GLY A 298 29.46 7.62 -25.13
CA GLY A 298 30.43 8.72 -25.10
C GLY A 298 31.34 8.68 -23.88
N VAL A 299 30.83 8.25 -22.72
CA VAL A 299 31.65 8.02 -21.51
C VAL A 299 32.52 6.78 -21.67
N LYS A 300 32.07 5.76 -22.38
CA LYS A 300 32.81 4.54 -22.71
C LYS A 300 33.83 4.77 -23.85
N GLU A 301 33.91 5.99 -24.40
CA GLU A 301 34.78 6.39 -25.53
C GLU A 301 34.47 5.65 -26.85
N ASN A 302 33.27 5.04 -26.95
CA ASN A 302 32.74 4.54 -28.21
C ASN A 302 32.03 5.67 -28.97
N PHE A 303 32.81 6.59 -29.52
CA PHE A 303 32.31 7.80 -30.15
C PHE A 303 31.39 7.54 -31.37
N PRO A 304 31.62 6.54 -32.24
CA PRO A 304 30.73 6.27 -33.36
C PRO A 304 29.28 5.93 -32.89
N GLU A 305 29.15 5.03 -31.92
CA GLU A 305 27.82 4.70 -31.37
C GLU A 305 27.20 5.88 -30.61
N SER A 306 27.99 6.66 -29.85
CA SER A 306 27.53 7.87 -29.18
C SER A 306 26.89 8.86 -30.15
N ILE A 307 27.61 9.20 -31.25
CA ILE A 307 27.13 10.10 -32.31
C ILE A 307 25.83 9.55 -32.96
N LYS A 308 25.81 8.28 -33.29
CA LYS A 308 24.64 7.62 -33.86
C LYS A 308 23.39 7.76 -32.98
N TYR A 309 23.50 7.52 -31.68
CA TYR A 309 22.35 7.61 -30.77
C TYR A 309 21.91 9.06 -30.52
N PHE A 310 22.84 10.02 -30.42
CA PHE A 310 22.47 11.44 -30.31
C PHE A 310 21.76 11.92 -31.59
N ASN A 311 22.25 11.56 -32.79
CA ASN A 311 21.57 11.93 -34.03
C ASN A 311 20.14 11.36 -34.11
N LYS A 312 19.96 10.07 -33.79
CA LYS A 312 18.62 9.48 -33.71
C LYS A 312 17.70 10.18 -32.71
N ALA A 313 18.25 10.61 -31.55
CA ALA A 313 17.47 11.35 -30.57
C ALA A 313 17.06 12.74 -31.10
N LEU A 314 17.95 13.44 -31.81
CA LEU A 314 17.72 14.76 -32.40
C LEU A 314 16.68 14.72 -33.56
N GLU A 315 16.66 13.63 -34.35
CA GLU A 315 15.66 13.42 -35.41
C GLU A 315 14.23 13.42 -34.87
N MET A 316 14.04 13.11 -33.58
CA MET A 316 12.73 13.13 -32.90
C MET A 316 12.30 14.53 -32.44
N ASN A 317 13.07 15.58 -32.74
CA ASN A 317 12.83 16.95 -32.29
C ASN A 317 12.52 17.08 -30.79
N PRO A 318 13.39 16.60 -29.89
CA PRO A 318 13.11 16.59 -28.47
C PRO A 318 13.15 18.02 -27.88
N PRO A 319 12.36 18.29 -26.80
CA PRO A 319 12.34 19.61 -26.16
C PRO A 319 13.69 20.07 -25.60
N ASN A 320 14.60 19.15 -25.32
CA ASN A 320 15.95 19.40 -24.81
C ASN A 320 17.04 19.27 -25.89
N ALA A 321 16.71 19.53 -27.16
CA ALA A 321 17.65 19.43 -28.28
C ALA A 321 18.94 20.22 -28.05
N GLY A 322 18.89 21.40 -27.42
CA GLY A 322 20.07 22.20 -27.09
C GLY A 322 21.10 21.45 -26.23
N MET A 323 20.63 20.73 -25.18
CA MET A 323 21.49 19.93 -24.32
C MET A 323 22.06 18.71 -25.06
N MET A 324 21.27 18.06 -25.91
CA MET A 324 21.73 16.92 -26.73
C MET A 324 22.80 17.37 -27.73
N LEU A 325 22.63 18.52 -28.38
CA LEU A 325 23.62 19.11 -29.27
C LEU A 325 24.91 19.46 -28.51
N ALA A 326 24.83 19.93 -27.27
CA ALA A 326 26.00 20.17 -26.44
C ALA A 326 26.73 18.89 -26.06
N ASN A 327 25.99 17.82 -25.72
CA ASN A 327 26.57 16.49 -25.46
C ASN A 327 27.25 15.93 -26.71
N LEU A 328 26.66 16.11 -27.88
CA LEU A 328 27.23 15.71 -29.16
C LEU A 328 28.50 16.52 -29.47
N ALA A 329 28.51 17.85 -29.23
CA ALA A 329 29.68 18.68 -29.32
C ALA A 329 30.81 18.19 -28.41
N ASN A 330 30.48 17.83 -27.16
CA ASN A 330 31.47 17.26 -26.25
C ASN A 330 32.03 15.91 -26.73
N THR A 331 31.23 15.09 -27.39
CA THR A 331 31.69 13.83 -28.00
C THR A 331 32.70 14.08 -29.11
N TYR A 332 32.42 15.03 -30.03
CA TYR A 332 33.39 15.42 -31.07
C TYR A 332 34.68 16.04 -30.50
N PHE A 333 34.53 16.87 -29.44
CA PHE A 333 35.69 17.44 -28.77
C PHE A 333 36.58 16.35 -28.16
N LYS A 334 36.04 15.37 -27.48
CA LYS A 334 36.79 14.23 -26.93
C LYS A 334 37.45 13.36 -28.02
N MET A 335 36.80 13.27 -29.18
CA MET A 335 37.35 12.58 -30.36
C MET A 335 38.52 13.35 -31.02
N GLY A 336 38.72 14.62 -30.63
CA GLY A 336 39.76 15.49 -31.19
C GLY A 336 39.28 16.40 -32.32
N ASP A 337 38.06 16.27 -32.81
CA ASP A 337 37.50 17.13 -33.87
C ASP A 337 36.92 18.42 -33.27
N LYS A 338 37.83 19.37 -33.03
CA LYS A 338 37.48 20.67 -32.43
C LYS A 338 36.62 21.54 -33.34
N ASN A 339 36.72 21.39 -34.67
CA ASN A 339 35.96 22.19 -35.63
C ASN A 339 34.51 21.81 -35.60
N THR A 340 34.20 20.52 -35.75
CA THR A 340 32.85 19.99 -35.67
C THR A 340 32.24 20.22 -34.26
N ALA A 341 33.02 20.05 -33.19
CA ALA A 341 32.59 20.36 -31.83
C ALA A 341 32.12 21.81 -31.66
N THR A 342 32.90 22.77 -32.22
CA THR A 342 32.54 24.20 -32.17
C THR A 342 31.24 24.49 -32.94
N GLU A 343 31.03 23.85 -34.08
CA GLU A 343 29.82 23.99 -34.89
C GLU A 343 28.58 23.49 -34.14
N TYR A 344 28.67 22.30 -33.56
CA TYR A 344 27.57 21.74 -32.77
C TYR A 344 27.29 22.55 -31.51
N MET A 345 28.28 23.11 -30.83
CA MET A 345 28.11 23.98 -29.70
C MET A 345 27.36 25.30 -30.10
N LYS A 346 27.70 25.88 -31.26
CA LYS A 346 26.94 27.03 -31.80
C LYS A 346 25.47 26.67 -32.08
N LYS A 347 25.20 25.49 -32.65
CA LYS A 347 23.85 24.98 -32.85
C LYS A 347 23.12 24.80 -31.51
N ALA A 348 23.80 24.29 -30.47
CA ALA A 348 23.24 24.11 -29.13
C ALA A 348 22.78 25.43 -28.50
N TYR A 349 23.61 26.49 -28.57
CA TYR A 349 23.26 27.85 -28.07
C TYR A 349 22.13 28.49 -28.86
N ARG A 350 22.00 28.22 -30.16
CA ARG A 350 20.86 28.69 -30.97
C ARG A 350 19.56 27.99 -30.58
N ALA A 351 19.63 26.69 -30.27
CA ALA A 351 18.48 25.92 -29.86
C ALA A 351 18.04 26.22 -28.39
N ASP A 352 18.99 26.57 -27.52
CA ASP A 352 18.71 26.94 -26.12
C ASP A 352 19.66 28.10 -25.69
N PRO A 353 19.25 29.38 -25.83
CA PRO A 353 20.03 30.52 -25.40
C PRO A 353 20.41 30.52 -23.89
N GLY A 354 19.62 29.84 -23.06
CA GLY A 354 19.91 29.69 -21.63
C GLY A 354 20.87 28.56 -21.28
N LEU A 355 21.44 27.86 -22.28
CA LEU A 355 22.25 26.68 -22.08
C LEU A 355 23.50 26.95 -21.22
N GLY A 356 24.17 28.12 -21.38
CA GLY A 356 25.33 28.48 -20.58
C GLY A 356 25.05 28.50 -19.08
N TYR A 357 23.94 29.05 -18.66
CA TYR A 357 23.50 29.04 -17.27
C TYR A 357 23.19 27.60 -16.80
N LYS A 358 22.51 26.81 -17.63
CA LYS A 358 22.16 25.40 -17.30
C LYS A 358 23.42 24.53 -17.15
N LEU A 359 24.42 24.69 -18.00
CA LEU A 359 25.69 23.96 -17.90
C LEU A 359 26.47 24.38 -16.64
N SER A 360 26.50 25.67 -16.29
CA SER A 360 27.19 26.16 -15.09
C SER A 360 26.54 25.66 -13.79
N THR A 361 25.23 25.47 -13.77
CA THR A 361 24.49 24.91 -12.62
C THR A 361 24.60 23.38 -12.55
N ALA A 362 24.61 22.69 -13.69
CA ALA A 362 24.80 21.24 -13.75
C ALA A 362 26.24 20.83 -13.30
N SER A 363 27.28 21.60 -13.63
CA SER A 363 28.63 21.33 -13.18
C SER A 363 28.82 21.44 -11.65
N LYS A 364 28.01 22.24 -10.97
CA LYS A 364 28.03 22.36 -9.49
C LYS A 364 27.37 21.20 -8.76
N GLY A 365 26.65 20.33 -9.43
CA GLY A 365 25.94 19.16 -8.83
C GLY A 365 26.65 17.81 -9.12
N TYR A 366 27.74 17.80 -9.83
CA TYR A 366 28.46 16.57 -10.26
C TYR A 366 29.93 16.54 -9.86
N PHE A 367 30.36 17.34 -8.85
CA PHE A 367 31.65 17.20 -8.17
C PHE A 367 31.44 16.85 -6.69
#